data_eccdc025b5e009f38113571224f0f3d2
#
_entry.id   eccdc025b5e009f38113571224f0f3d2
#
_cell.length_a   1.000
_cell.length_b   1.000
_cell.length_c   1.000
_cell.angle_alpha   90.00
_cell.angle_beta   90.00
_cell.angle_gamma   90.00
#
_symmetry.space_group_name_H-M   'P 1'
#
loop_
_entity.id
_entity.type
_entity.pdbx_description
1 polymer ?
#
loop_
_entity_poly.entity_id
_entity_poly.type
_entity_poly.pdbx_seq_one_letter_code
_entity_poly.pdbx_strand_id
1 'polypeptide(L)'
;MNRGSQAYWNKRAATFTRDATVEYERWLLDLLALEAGDEVLDMGCTTGTLAVPLARAGHRVHGCDFAEAMLTILDERATADNLPITSHLLAWEDDWEEAGLGENSVDVAFASRSLMSGDVPACVRKLDAAARSRAAVVVPDSLLPSRDPRLLTYLGRSARHPRVVRDVTRTLTSLGRIPVYATTRTFRPMRFSSFDKARTDLRRLAGPEPFTAREQRLFDAYAAQHVVREAPADPSKVAEEHWVLDYRLPVTWVFIGWRTDGKVWV
;
A
#
# COMPACT_ATOMS: atom_id res chain seq x y z
N MET A 1 -14.22 4.77 -12.32
CA MET A 1 -14.26 3.50 -11.56
C MET A 1 -13.70 3.78 -10.17
N ASN A 2 -14.42 3.42 -9.13
CA ASN A 2 -14.01 3.66 -7.75
C ASN A 2 -12.81 2.75 -7.40
N ARG A 3 -11.67 3.32 -6.99
CA ARG A 3 -10.45 2.56 -6.62
C ARG A 3 -10.63 1.66 -5.39
N GLY A 4 -11.71 1.82 -4.63
CA GLY A 4 -12.08 0.95 -3.52
C GLY A 4 -13.00 -0.21 -3.92
N SER A 5 -13.28 -0.42 -5.22
CA SER A 5 -14.18 -1.49 -5.65
C SER A 5 -13.42 -2.75 -6.08
N GLN A 6 -13.98 -3.92 -5.77
CA GLN A 6 -13.50 -5.22 -6.22
C GLN A 6 -13.31 -5.27 -7.74
N ALA A 7 -14.28 -4.75 -8.51
CA ALA A 7 -14.21 -4.69 -9.97
C ALA A 7 -13.01 -3.88 -10.50
N TYR A 8 -12.61 -2.81 -9.80
CA TYR A 8 -11.41 -2.06 -10.16
C TYR A 8 -10.14 -2.91 -9.98
N TRP A 9 -10.02 -3.59 -8.83
CA TRP A 9 -8.84 -4.38 -8.51
C TRP A 9 -8.75 -5.67 -9.34
N ASN A 10 -9.88 -6.33 -9.60
CA ASN A 10 -9.94 -7.47 -10.51
C ASN A 10 -9.44 -7.10 -11.92
N LYS A 11 -9.89 -5.96 -12.46
CA LYS A 11 -9.39 -5.47 -13.74
C LYS A 11 -7.90 -5.13 -13.73
N ARG A 12 -7.39 -4.65 -12.58
CA ARG A 12 -5.99 -4.26 -12.43
C ARG A 12 -5.04 -5.45 -12.24
N ALA A 13 -5.54 -6.60 -11.81
CA ALA A 13 -4.71 -7.76 -11.46
C ALA A 13 -3.75 -8.16 -12.59
N ALA A 14 -4.23 -8.24 -13.84
CA ALA A 14 -3.42 -8.61 -15.00
C ALA A 14 -2.25 -7.65 -15.28
N THR A 15 -2.35 -6.39 -14.86
CA THR A 15 -1.32 -5.35 -15.07
C THR A 15 -0.71 -4.87 -13.75
N PHE A 16 -1.00 -5.58 -12.66
CA PHE A 16 -0.49 -5.21 -11.34
C PHE A 16 1.00 -5.53 -11.29
N THR A 17 1.80 -4.49 -11.43
CA THR A 17 3.24 -4.58 -11.17
C THR A 17 3.49 -4.36 -9.69
N ARG A 18 4.43 -5.10 -9.12
CA ARG A 18 4.88 -4.90 -7.73
C ARG A 18 5.34 -3.45 -7.56
N ASP A 19 4.54 -2.65 -6.87
CA ASP A 19 4.93 -1.28 -6.49
C ASP A 19 5.90 -1.27 -5.28
N ALA A 20 6.17 -2.44 -4.68
CA ALA A 20 7.15 -2.58 -3.62
C ALA A 20 8.54 -2.82 -4.20
N THR A 21 9.51 -2.02 -3.77
CA THR A 21 10.92 -2.28 -4.05
C THR A 21 11.43 -3.35 -3.09
N VAL A 22 12.56 -4.00 -3.46
CA VAL A 22 13.23 -4.96 -2.58
C VAL A 22 13.59 -4.32 -1.22
N GLU A 23 13.94 -3.03 -1.22
CA GLU A 23 14.25 -2.28 0.00
C GLU A 23 13.02 -2.13 0.90
N TYR A 24 11.84 -1.87 0.32
CA TYR A 24 10.59 -1.76 1.09
C TYR A 24 10.19 -3.12 1.68
N GLU A 25 10.28 -4.19 0.88
CA GLU A 25 9.97 -5.54 1.34
C GLU A 25 10.87 -5.92 2.52
N ARG A 26 12.19 -5.76 2.39
CA ARG A 26 13.16 -6.04 3.45
C ARG A 26 12.88 -5.21 4.70
N TRP A 27 12.71 -3.90 4.53
CA TRP A 27 12.38 -3.00 5.64
C TRP A 27 11.15 -3.45 6.44
N LEU A 28 10.09 -3.90 5.75
CA LEU A 28 8.89 -4.36 6.44
C LEU A 28 9.10 -5.71 7.12
N LEU A 29 9.75 -6.67 6.44
CA LEU A 29 10.03 -7.98 7.01
C LEU A 29 10.91 -7.89 8.26
N ASP A 30 11.93 -7.03 8.25
CA ASP A 30 12.77 -6.77 9.41
C ASP A 30 11.96 -6.21 10.59
N LEU A 31 11.02 -5.29 10.31
CA LEU A 31 10.17 -4.69 11.35
C LEU A 31 9.09 -5.63 11.90
N LEU A 32 8.61 -6.60 11.12
CA LEU A 32 7.67 -7.60 11.61
C LEU A 32 8.30 -8.53 12.65
N ALA A 33 9.63 -8.60 12.69
CA ALA A 33 10.41 -9.35 13.68
C ALA A 33 9.91 -10.79 13.86
N LEU A 34 9.69 -11.49 12.73
CA LEU A 34 9.11 -12.84 12.72
C LEU A 34 10.06 -13.86 13.36
N GLU A 35 9.49 -14.77 14.11
CA GLU A 35 10.18 -15.94 14.67
C GLU A 35 10.04 -17.14 13.73
N ALA A 36 11.00 -18.04 13.74
CA ALA A 36 10.95 -19.21 12.87
C ALA A 36 9.66 -20.03 13.09
N GLY A 37 8.92 -20.25 12.03
CA GLY A 37 7.66 -21.00 12.06
C GLY A 37 6.43 -20.18 12.40
N ASP A 38 6.53 -18.87 12.62
CA ASP A 38 5.37 -18.01 12.81
C ASP A 38 4.36 -18.19 11.65
N GLU A 39 3.11 -18.32 12.01
CA GLU A 39 1.96 -18.31 11.10
C GLU A 39 1.50 -16.87 10.91
N VAL A 40 1.38 -16.45 9.67
CA VAL A 40 1.26 -15.02 9.32
C VAL A 40 0.00 -14.75 8.50
N LEU A 41 -0.75 -13.69 8.86
CA LEU A 41 -1.84 -13.16 8.08
C LEU A 41 -1.42 -11.87 7.37
N ASP A 42 -1.49 -11.86 6.03
CA ASP A 42 -1.27 -10.68 5.17
C ASP A 42 -2.61 -10.18 4.63
N MET A 43 -3.17 -9.13 5.23
CA MET A 43 -4.46 -8.56 4.82
C MET A 43 -4.30 -7.51 3.72
N GLY A 44 -4.85 -7.80 2.54
CA GLY A 44 -4.64 -7.07 1.30
C GLY A 44 -3.36 -7.53 0.60
N CYS A 45 -3.14 -8.84 0.56
CA CYS A 45 -1.93 -9.49 0.04
C CYS A 45 -1.72 -9.29 -1.47
N THR A 46 -2.77 -8.88 -2.20
CA THR A 46 -2.76 -8.73 -3.66
C THR A 46 -2.27 -10.00 -4.36
N THR A 47 -1.32 -9.90 -5.27
CA THR A 47 -0.71 -11.05 -5.96
C THR A 47 0.45 -11.70 -5.19
N GLY A 48 0.51 -11.50 -3.86
CA GLY A 48 1.53 -12.09 -2.99
C GLY A 48 2.84 -11.31 -2.88
N THR A 49 2.77 -9.97 -2.95
CA THR A 49 3.97 -9.12 -2.86
C THR A 49 4.81 -9.39 -1.62
N LEU A 50 4.15 -9.63 -0.47
CA LEU A 50 4.78 -9.97 0.80
C LEU A 50 4.56 -11.45 1.17
N ALA A 51 3.38 -12.00 0.87
CA ALA A 51 3.07 -13.40 1.18
C ALA A 51 4.07 -14.39 0.55
N VAL A 52 4.48 -14.18 -0.71
CA VAL A 52 5.43 -15.08 -1.39
C VAL A 52 6.82 -15.06 -0.73
N PRO A 53 7.48 -13.90 -0.48
CA PRO A 53 8.76 -13.90 0.23
C PRO A 53 8.68 -14.45 1.66
N LEU A 54 7.57 -14.23 2.38
CA LEU A 54 7.34 -14.82 3.71
C LEU A 54 7.27 -16.35 3.65
N ALA A 55 6.50 -16.89 2.71
CA ALA A 55 6.38 -18.33 2.55
C ALA A 55 7.71 -18.97 2.10
N ARG A 56 8.49 -18.29 1.26
CA ARG A 56 9.86 -18.75 0.90
C ARG A 56 10.81 -18.70 2.08
N ALA A 57 10.58 -17.85 3.06
CA ALA A 57 11.34 -17.83 4.32
C ALA A 57 10.91 -18.93 5.30
N GLY A 58 9.89 -19.75 4.96
CA GLY A 58 9.45 -20.89 5.75
C GLY A 58 8.24 -20.62 6.65
N HIS A 59 7.58 -19.48 6.51
CA HIS A 59 6.36 -19.18 7.25
C HIS A 59 5.12 -19.76 6.55
N ARG A 60 4.13 -20.20 7.32
CA ARG A 60 2.77 -20.44 6.80
C ARG A 60 2.06 -19.11 6.67
N VAL A 61 1.49 -18.83 5.51
CA VAL A 61 0.90 -17.51 5.21
C VAL A 61 -0.56 -17.63 4.81
N HIS A 62 -1.42 -16.91 5.50
CA HIS A 62 -2.81 -16.65 5.12
C HIS A 62 -2.85 -15.33 4.33
N GLY A 63 -2.95 -15.44 3.00
CA GLY A 63 -3.06 -14.29 2.11
C GLY A 63 -4.52 -13.91 1.90
N CYS A 64 -4.94 -12.77 2.43
CA CYS A 64 -6.32 -12.28 2.33
C CYS A 64 -6.42 -11.11 1.36
N ASP A 65 -7.36 -11.17 0.43
CA ASP A 65 -7.70 -10.04 -0.45
C ASP A 65 -9.16 -10.13 -0.86
N PHE A 66 -9.80 -8.99 -1.10
CA PHE A 66 -11.19 -8.94 -1.55
C PHE A 66 -11.33 -9.05 -3.08
N ALA A 67 -10.23 -9.05 -3.82
CA ALA A 67 -10.17 -9.11 -5.27
C ALA A 67 -9.76 -10.52 -5.73
N GLU A 68 -10.73 -11.32 -6.16
CA GLU A 68 -10.53 -12.72 -6.59
C GLU A 68 -9.43 -12.87 -7.65
N ALA A 69 -9.36 -11.97 -8.64
CA ALA A 69 -8.32 -12.03 -9.67
C ALA A 69 -6.89 -11.80 -9.12
N MET A 70 -6.73 -11.13 -7.96
CA MET A 70 -5.44 -11.04 -7.27
C MET A 70 -5.05 -12.36 -6.64
N LEU A 71 -6.00 -13.02 -5.99
CA LEU A 71 -5.80 -14.32 -5.34
C LEU A 71 -5.51 -15.43 -6.36
N THR A 72 -6.17 -15.42 -7.52
CA THR A 72 -5.87 -16.36 -8.61
C THR A 72 -4.38 -16.32 -8.99
N ILE A 73 -3.81 -15.12 -9.13
CA ILE A 73 -2.38 -14.96 -9.42
C ILE A 73 -1.49 -15.39 -8.24
N LEU A 74 -1.94 -15.13 -7.01
CA LEU A 74 -1.24 -15.61 -5.82
C LEU A 74 -1.19 -17.14 -5.77
N ASP A 75 -2.33 -17.80 -6.03
CA ASP A 75 -2.46 -19.26 -6.00
C ASP A 75 -1.62 -19.94 -7.10
N GLU A 76 -1.59 -19.36 -8.31
CA GLU A 76 -0.70 -19.79 -9.37
C GLU A 76 0.77 -19.77 -8.94
N ARG A 77 1.20 -18.68 -8.28
CA ARG A 77 2.57 -18.54 -7.76
C ARG A 77 2.86 -19.51 -6.63
N ALA A 78 1.93 -19.64 -5.68
CA ALA A 78 2.07 -20.55 -4.56
C ALA A 78 2.20 -22.00 -5.05
N THR A 79 1.36 -22.40 -6.01
CA THR A 79 1.40 -23.73 -6.61
C THR A 79 2.71 -23.97 -7.37
N ALA A 80 3.14 -23.02 -8.20
CA ALA A 80 4.35 -23.16 -9.01
C ALA A 80 5.62 -23.37 -8.17
N ASP A 81 5.69 -22.70 -7.01
CA ASP A 81 6.85 -22.77 -6.11
C ASP A 81 6.62 -23.70 -4.90
N ASN A 82 5.48 -24.42 -4.84
CA ASN A 82 5.06 -25.27 -3.71
C ASN A 82 5.17 -24.54 -2.35
N LEU A 83 4.61 -23.33 -2.26
CA LEU A 83 4.69 -22.49 -1.08
C LEU A 83 3.54 -22.74 -0.10
N PRO A 84 3.78 -22.68 1.22
CA PRO A 84 2.75 -22.84 2.25
C PRO A 84 1.89 -21.57 2.39
N ILE A 85 1.16 -21.22 1.35
CA ILE A 85 0.22 -20.10 1.31
C ILE A 85 -1.20 -20.63 1.18
N THR A 86 -2.09 -20.14 2.03
CA THR A 86 -3.54 -20.33 1.91
C THR A 86 -4.17 -18.99 1.55
N SER A 87 -4.85 -18.90 0.42
CA SER A 87 -5.55 -17.68 0.00
C SER A 87 -6.97 -17.64 0.56
N HIS A 88 -7.44 -16.46 0.93
CA HIS A 88 -8.78 -16.21 1.43
C HIS A 88 -9.41 -15.04 0.69
N LEU A 89 -10.54 -15.26 0.02
CA LEU A 89 -11.34 -14.17 -0.53
C LEU A 89 -12.08 -13.48 0.64
N LEU A 90 -11.46 -12.42 1.16
CA LEU A 90 -11.87 -11.80 2.42
C LEU A 90 -11.67 -10.28 2.35
N ALA A 91 -12.73 -9.54 2.65
CA ALA A 91 -12.68 -8.09 2.81
C ALA A 91 -12.52 -7.68 4.28
N TRP A 92 -12.24 -6.40 4.52
CA TRP A 92 -12.20 -5.84 5.86
C TRP A 92 -13.55 -5.92 6.58
N GLU A 93 -14.64 -5.85 5.85
CA GLU A 93 -16.01 -5.83 6.32
C GLU A 93 -16.57 -7.22 6.65
N ASP A 94 -15.97 -8.28 6.06
CA ASP A 94 -16.43 -9.66 6.21
C ASP A 94 -16.22 -10.21 7.63
N ASP A 95 -16.89 -11.31 7.96
CA ASP A 95 -16.67 -12.05 9.20
C ASP A 95 -15.40 -12.90 9.09
N TRP A 96 -14.38 -12.54 9.87
CA TRP A 96 -13.09 -13.23 9.87
C TRP A 96 -13.15 -14.55 10.68
N GLU A 97 -14.10 -14.68 11.62
CA GLU A 97 -14.33 -15.93 12.36
C GLU A 97 -14.82 -17.05 11.45
N GLU A 98 -15.78 -16.73 10.56
CA GLU A 98 -16.28 -17.68 9.55
C GLU A 98 -15.18 -18.13 8.58
N ALA A 99 -14.19 -17.28 8.31
CA ALA A 99 -13.02 -17.61 7.49
C ALA A 99 -11.93 -18.38 8.26
N GLY A 100 -12.11 -18.66 9.56
CA GLY A 100 -11.13 -19.30 10.42
C GLY A 100 -9.95 -18.38 10.80
N LEU A 101 -10.13 -17.07 10.63
CA LEU A 101 -9.11 -16.02 10.90
C LEU A 101 -9.55 -15.11 12.05
N GLY A 102 -10.35 -15.62 12.95
CA GLY A 102 -10.83 -14.92 14.14
C GLY A 102 -9.78 -14.78 15.24
N GLU A 103 -10.25 -14.82 16.51
CA GLU A 103 -9.40 -14.57 17.66
C GLU A 103 -8.24 -15.58 17.78
N ASN A 104 -7.03 -15.06 17.97
CA ASN A 104 -5.79 -15.85 18.15
C ASN A 104 -5.54 -16.90 17.04
N SER A 105 -5.92 -16.62 15.80
CA SER A 105 -5.78 -17.54 14.67
C SER A 105 -4.37 -17.66 14.12
N VAL A 106 -3.58 -16.59 14.19
CA VAL A 106 -2.20 -16.53 13.65
C VAL A 106 -1.24 -15.95 14.68
N ASP A 107 0.06 -16.15 14.49
CA ASP A 107 1.07 -15.56 15.39
C ASP A 107 1.24 -14.07 15.13
N VAL A 108 1.26 -13.69 13.84
CA VAL A 108 1.45 -12.31 13.40
C VAL A 108 0.40 -11.94 12.36
N ALA A 109 -0.33 -10.84 12.56
CA ALA A 109 -1.27 -10.29 11.59
C ALA A 109 -0.85 -8.90 11.12
N PHE A 110 -0.80 -8.67 9.82
CA PHE A 110 -0.44 -7.35 9.32
C PHE A 110 -1.25 -6.92 8.09
N ALA A 111 -1.23 -5.60 7.83
CA ALA A 111 -1.81 -4.99 6.64
C ALA A 111 -0.85 -3.95 6.08
N SER A 112 -0.29 -4.20 4.90
CA SER A 112 0.69 -3.33 4.27
C SER A 112 0.06 -2.55 3.11
N ARG A 113 -0.15 -1.24 3.31
CA ARG A 113 -0.71 -0.32 2.30
C ARG A 113 -2.13 -0.69 1.83
N SER A 114 -2.82 -1.50 2.60
CA SER A 114 -4.14 -2.07 2.30
C SER A 114 -5.24 -1.64 3.26
N LEU A 115 -4.94 -0.83 4.28
CA LEU A 115 -5.92 -0.29 5.22
C LEU A 115 -6.77 0.79 4.52
N MET A 116 -7.73 0.36 3.69
CA MET A 116 -8.54 1.20 2.81
C MET A 116 -10.02 1.26 3.22
N SER A 117 -10.39 0.65 4.37
CA SER A 117 -11.75 0.68 4.90
C SER A 117 -12.13 2.06 5.44
N GLY A 118 -13.43 2.35 5.43
CA GLY A 118 -13.99 3.54 6.09
C GLY A 118 -13.94 3.48 7.62
N ASP A 119 -13.79 2.29 8.21
CA ASP A 119 -13.71 2.06 9.66
C ASP A 119 -12.32 1.53 10.07
N VAL A 120 -11.36 2.44 10.14
CA VAL A 120 -10.00 2.13 10.60
C VAL A 120 -9.98 1.49 12.01
N PRO A 121 -10.75 1.97 12.99
CA PRO A 121 -10.83 1.32 14.29
C PRO A 121 -11.27 -0.16 14.24
N ALA A 122 -12.27 -0.52 13.43
CA ALA A 122 -12.69 -1.91 13.29
C ALA A 122 -11.58 -2.78 12.67
N CYS A 123 -10.90 -2.28 11.63
CA CYS A 123 -9.78 -2.99 11.01
C CYS A 123 -8.64 -3.28 12.00
N VAL A 124 -8.26 -2.28 12.81
CA VAL A 124 -7.21 -2.44 13.83
C VAL A 124 -7.62 -3.48 14.88
N ARG A 125 -8.88 -3.46 15.33
CA ARG A 125 -9.38 -4.47 16.28
C ARG A 125 -9.36 -5.89 15.70
N LYS A 126 -9.67 -6.05 14.42
CA LYS A 126 -9.60 -7.37 13.75
C LYS A 126 -8.17 -7.90 13.70
N LEU A 127 -7.20 -7.08 13.32
CA LEU A 127 -5.79 -7.48 13.37
C LEU A 127 -5.33 -7.80 14.80
N ASP A 128 -5.73 -6.97 15.79
CA ASP A 128 -5.39 -7.19 17.20
C ASP A 128 -5.96 -8.51 17.72
N ALA A 129 -7.21 -8.83 17.37
CA ALA A 129 -7.86 -10.08 17.77
C ALA A 129 -7.24 -11.31 17.09
N ALA A 130 -6.97 -11.23 15.79
CA ALA A 130 -6.43 -12.37 15.04
C ALA A 130 -5.00 -12.76 15.47
N ALA A 131 -4.21 -11.80 15.94
CA ALA A 131 -2.80 -12.02 16.26
C ALA A 131 -2.59 -12.52 17.69
N ARG A 132 -1.92 -13.68 17.86
CA ARG A 132 -1.48 -14.21 19.16
C ARG A 132 -0.38 -13.37 19.81
N SER A 133 0.51 -12.77 19.02
CA SER A 133 1.68 -12.10 19.56
C SER A 133 1.91 -10.70 19.04
N ARG A 134 1.80 -10.47 17.74
CA ARG A 134 2.17 -9.20 17.08
C ARG A 134 1.19 -8.83 15.99
N ALA A 135 0.87 -7.55 15.90
CA ALA A 135 0.16 -7.03 14.75
C ALA A 135 0.76 -5.73 14.25
N ALA A 136 0.59 -5.43 12.96
CA ALA A 136 1.15 -4.24 12.36
C ALA A 136 0.31 -3.71 11.20
N VAL A 137 0.40 -2.40 10.96
CA VAL A 137 -0.09 -1.77 9.75
C VAL A 137 0.98 -0.88 9.12
N VAL A 138 0.99 -0.79 7.80
CA VAL A 138 1.75 0.23 7.08
C VAL A 138 0.79 1.15 6.35
N VAL A 139 0.81 2.42 6.72
CA VAL A 139 -0.11 3.44 6.22
C VAL A 139 0.63 4.67 5.72
N PRO A 140 0.03 5.51 4.86
CA PRO A 140 0.65 6.76 4.46
C PRO A 140 0.71 7.73 5.65
N ASP A 141 1.83 8.46 5.77
CA ASP A 141 2.06 9.43 6.85
C ASP A 141 1.09 10.63 6.78
N SER A 142 1.45 11.60 6.00
CA SER A 142 0.79 12.91 6.03
C SER A 142 0.08 13.25 4.74
N LEU A 143 0.38 12.53 3.67
CA LEU A 143 -0.16 12.77 2.34
C LEU A 143 -0.56 11.45 1.67
N LEU A 144 -1.75 11.42 1.09
CA LEU A 144 -2.18 10.27 0.31
C LEU A 144 -1.22 10.06 -0.88
N PRO A 145 -0.87 8.81 -1.21
CA PRO A 145 -0.04 8.50 -2.37
C PRO A 145 -0.58 9.01 -3.71
N SER A 146 -1.87 9.39 -3.72
CA SER A 146 -2.56 9.98 -4.88
C SER A 146 -2.42 11.50 -4.97
N ARG A 147 -1.55 12.13 -4.18
CA ARG A 147 -1.29 13.57 -4.18
C ARG A 147 0.17 13.85 -4.49
N ASP A 148 0.42 15.01 -5.10
CA ASP A 148 1.76 15.52 -5.33
C ASP A 148 2.00 16.75 -4.42
N PRO A 149 2.87 16.65 -3.42
CA PRO A 149 3.11 17.75 -2.49
C PRO A 149 3.75 18.98 -3.17
N ARG A 150 4.59 18.79 -4.20
CA ARG A 150 5.20 19.90 -4.95
C ARG A 150 4.16 20.68 -5.73
N LEU A 151 3.32 19.97 -6.48
CA LEU A 151 2.23 20.57 -7.23
C LEU A 151 1.24 21.30 -6.30
N LEU A 152 0.87 20.69 -5.17
CA LEU A 152 -0.03 21.33 -4.21
C LEU A 152 0.56 22.63 -3.67
N THR A 153 1.83 22.61 -3.26
CA THR A 153 2.54 23.80 -2.79
C THR A 153 2.58 24.88 -3.86
N TYR A 154 2.91 24.51 -5.11
CA TYR A 154 2.98 25.45 -6.23
C TYR A 154 1.62 26.11 -6.53
N LEU A 155 0.53 25.34 -6.39
CA LEU A 155 -0.85 25.85 -6.56
C LEU A 155 -1.34 26.69 -5.36
N GLY A 156 -0.61 26.71 -4.24
CA GLY A 156 -1.03 27.31 -2.99
C GLY A 156 -2.15 26.51 -2.28
N ARG A 157 -2.25 25.20 -2.58
CA ARG A 157 -3.21 24.31 -1.97
C ARG A 157 -2.64 23.63 -0.74
N SER A 158 -3.44 23.54 0.30
CA SER A 158 -3.12 22.71 1.46
C SER A 158 -3.46 21.24 1.18
N ALA A 159 -2.53 20.34 1.50
CA ALA A 159 -2.83 18.92 1.50
C ALA A 159 -3.77 18.58 2.66
N ARG A 160 -4.85 17.85 2.39
CA ARG A 160 -5.60 17.20 3.47
C ARG A 160 -4.77 16.02 3.96
N HIS A 161 -4.39 16.06 5.22
CA HIS A 161 -3.67 14.95 5.85
C HIS A 161 -4.63 13.80 6.12
N PRO A 162 -4.30 12.56 5.71
CA PRO A 162 -5.04 11.40 6.15
C PRO A 162 -4.98 11.29 7.67
N ARG A 163 -6.10 10.94 8.27
CA ARG A 163 -6.19 10.77 9.73
C ARG A 163 -5.78 9.37 10.18
N VAL A 164 -5.40 8.51 9.25
CA VAL A 164 -5.23 7.07 9.48
C VAL A 164 -4.20 6.77 10.59
N VAL A 165 -3.04 7.42 10.61
CA VAL A 165 -2.04 7.24 11.67
C VAL A 165 -2.64 7.57 13.04
N ARG A 166 -3.32 8.72 13.14
CA ARG A 166 -3.98 9.15 14.37
C ARG A 166 -5.09 8.19 14.80
N ASP A 167 -5.89 7.71 13.85
CA ASP A 167 -7.04 6.85 14.14
C ASP A 167 -6.55 5.45 14.56
N VAL A 168 -5.49 4.91 13.95
CA VAL A 168 -4.80 3.70 14.41
C VAL A 168 -4.25 3.89 15.82
N THR A 169 -3.45 4.94 16.05
CA THR A 169 -2.84 5.21 17.38
C THR A 169 -3.90 5.34 18.47
N ARG A 170 -4.98 6.08 18.22
CA ARG A 170 -6.07 6.24 19.18
C ARG A 170 -6.75 4.91 19.49
N THR A 171 -6.97 4.07 18.48
CA THR A 171 -7.56 2.74 18.70
C THR A 171 -6.65 1.87 19.54
N LEU A 172 -5.34 1.81 19.23
CA LEU A 172 -4.37 1.04 20.02
C LEU A 172 -4.31 1.51 21.47
N THR A 173 -4.30 2.83 21.70
CA THR A 173 -4.36 3.40 23.06
C THR A 173 -5.62 2.94 23.78
N SER A 174 -6.78 2.92 23.12
CA SER A 174 -8.04 2.45 23.74
C SER A 174 -8.04 0.96 24.05
N LEU A 175 -7.24 0.16 23.36
CA LEU A 175 -7.02 -1.27 23.62
C LEU A 175 -5.91 -1.54 24.65
N GLY A 176 -5.29 -0.47 25.20
CA GLY A 176 -4.16 -0.59 26.12
C GLY A 176 -2.87 -1.09 25.42
N ARG A 177 -2.77 -0.97 24.11
CA ARG A 177 -1.59 -1.37 23.33
C ARG A 177 -0.58 -0.22 23.28
N ILE A 178 0.71 -0.58 23.28
CA ILE A 178 1.82 0.37 23.13
C ILE A 178 2.35 0.25 21.69
N PRO A 179 2.07 1.23 20.81
CA PRO A 179 2.55 1.19 19.44
C PRO A 179 4.02 1.58 19.33
N VAL A 180 4.73 0.93 18.40
CA VAL A 180 6.04 1.34 17.92
C VAL A 180 5.90 1.88 16.49
N TYR A 181 6.79 2.81 16.12
CA TYR A 181 6.73 3.48 14.84
C TYR A 181 8.07 3.40 14.11
N ALA A 182 8.00 3.16 12.82
CA ALA A 182 9.12 3.34 11.91
C ALA A 182 8.62 3.98 10.61
N THR A 183 9.50 4.67 9.91
CA THR A 183 9.13 5.33 8.65
C THR A 183 10.08 4.95 7.55
N THR A 184 9.53 4.84 6.33
CA THR A 184 10.34 4.73 5.11
C THR A 184 9.76 5.62 4.02
N ARG A 185 10.57 5.91 3.02
CA ARG A 185 10.15 6.69 1.86
C ARG A 185 10.37 5.90 0.59
N THR A 186 9.30 5.73 -0.17
CA THR A 186 9.39 5.20 -1.52
C THR A 186 9.22 6.32 -2.54
N PHE A 187 9.72 6.08 -3.75
CA PHE A 187 9.61 7.04 -4.83
C PHE A 187 8.91 6.38 -6.01
N ARG A 188 7.84 7.01 -6.49
CA ARG A 188 7.09 6.51 -7.63
C ARG A 188 7.52 7.27 -8.90
N PRO A 189 8.13 6.58 -9.87
CA PRO A 189 8.33 7.14 -11.20
C PRO A 189 6.98 7.32 -11.89
N MET A 190 6.80 8.42 -12.60
CA MET A 190 5.62 8.68 -13.40
C MET A 190 6.02 8.71 -14.87
N ARG A 191 5.52 7.72 -15.64
CA ARG A 191 5.79 7.58 -17.08
C ARG A 191 4.47 7.59 -17.84
N PHE A 192 4.41 8.28 -18.95
CA PHE A 192 3.19 8.54 -19.71
C PHE A 192 3.44 8.38 -21.21
N SER A 193 2.40 7.97 -21.95
CA SER A 193 2.44 7.80 -23.39
C SER A 193 2.37 9.12 -24.18
N SER A 194 1.95 10.22 -23.56
CA SER A 194 1.88 11.54 -24.19
C SER A 194 1.90 12.64 -23.14
N PHE A 195 2.20 13.87 -23.58
CA PHE A 195 2.10 15.08 -22.74
C PHE A 195 0.68 15.29 -22.19
N ASP A 196 -0.36 15.09 -23.01
CA ASP A 196 -1.75 15.26 -22.59
C ASP A 196 -2.14 14.21 -21.53
N LYS A 197 -1.65 12.98 -21.68
CA LYS A 197 -1.86 11.93 -20.69
C LYS A 197 -1.15 12.29 -19.37
N ALA A 198 0.09 12.78 -19.45
CA ALA A 198 0.83 13.26 -18.29
C ALA A 198 0.09 14.40 -17.58
N ARG A 199 -0.37 15.39 -18.33
CA ARG A 199 -1.15 16.52 -17.81
C ARG A 199 -2.45 16.08 -17.14
N THR A 200 -3.17 15.13 -17.74
CA THR A 200 -4.41 14.58 -17.17
C THR A 200 -4.15 13.84 -15.85
N ASP A 201 -3.11 13.03 -15.78
CA ASP A 201 -2.79 12.28 -14.57
C ASP A 201 -2.19 13.19 -13.48
N LEU A 202 -1.35 14.17 -13.87
CA LEU A 202 -0.84 15.19 -12.96
C LEU A 202 -1.97 16.03 -12.35
N ARG A 203 -3.01 16.38 -13.15
CA ARG A 203 -4.21 17.07 -12.65
C ARG A 203 -4.89 16.31 -11.51
N ARG A 204 -4.94 14.99 -11.59
CA ARG A 204 -5.52 14.14 -10.52
C ARG A 204 -4.73 14.20 -9.22
N LEU A 205 -3.42 14.41 -9.31
CA LEU A 205 -2.54 14.55 -8.14
C LEU A 205 -2.75 15.87 -7.37
N ALA A 206 -3.41 16.85 -7.98
CA ALA A 206 -3.80 18.10 -7.33
C ALA A 206 -5.11 17.99 -6.52
N GLY A 207 -5.83 16.87 -6.64
CA GLY A 207 -7.10 16.66 -5.94
C GLY A 207 -8.33 16.78 -6.83
N PRO A 208 -9.51 16.41 -6.30
CA PRO A 208 -10.76 16.41 -7.08
C PRO A 208 -11.35 17.82 -7.25
N GLU A 209 -10.97 18.77 -6.40
CA GLU A 209 -11.53 20.11 -6.40
C GLU A 209 -11.23 20.83 -7.74
N PRO A 210 -12.21 21.52 -8.35
CA PRO A 210 -11.99 22.26 -9.57
C PRO A 210 -10.93 23.35 -9.39
N PHE A 211 -10.22 23.67 -10.48
CA PHE A 211 -9.27 24.77 -10.47
C PHE A 211 -9.97 26.11 -10.66
N THR A 212 -9.53 27.12 -9.93
CA THR A 212 -9.78 28.51 -10.26
C THR A 212 -9.01 28.89 -11.54
N ALA A 213 -9.37 29.98 -12.19
CA ALA A 213 -8.65 30.47 -13.36
C ALA A 213 -7.15 30.74 -13.09
N ARG A 214 -6.81 31.16 -11.85
CA ARG A 214 -5.41 31.32 -11.42
C ARG A 214 -4.70 29.99 -11.31
N GLU A 215 -5.30 29.03 -10.63
CA GLU A 215 -4.72 27.70 -10.46
C GLU A 215 -4.55 26.97 -11.78
N GLN A 216 -5.49 27.16 -12.74
CA GLN A 216 -5.37 26.58 -14.07
C GLN A 216 -4.11 27.10 -14.78
N ARG A 217 -3.86 28.40 -14.76
CA ARG A 217 -2.63 28.99 -15.36
C ARG A 217 -1.36 28.47 -14.67
N LEU A 218 -1.37 28.39 -13.34
CA LEU A 218 -0.24 27.85 -12.58
C LEU A 218 0.00 26.36 -12.91
N PHE A 219 -1.07 25.59 -13.01
CA PHE A 219 -0.98 24.17 -13.37
C PHE A 219 -0.41 23.97 -14.78
N ASP A 220 -0.88 24.77 -15.74
CA ASP A 220 -0.40 24.68 -17.12
C ASP A 220 1.11 25.03 -17.20
N ALA A 221 1.56 26.05 -16.48
CA ALA A 221 2.97 26.40 -16.34
C ALA A 221 3.77 25.29 -15.67
N TYR A 222 3.24 24.71 -14.59
CA TYR A 222 3.87 23.60 -13.87
C TYR A 222 4.02 22.36 -14.77
N ALA A 223 2.94 21.99 -15.48
CA ALA A 223 2.98 20.85 -16.39
C ALA A 223 4.00 21.06 -17.53
N ALA A 224 4.05 22.26 -18.12
CA ALA A 224 5.02 22.59 -19.17
C ALA A 224 6.46 22.55 -18.67
N GLN A 225 6.71 22.88 -17.41
CA GLN A 225 8.05 22.88 -16.80
C GLN A 225 8.51 21.47 -16.40
N HIS A 226 7.63 20.65 -15.82
CA HIS A 226 8.00 19.42 -15.14
C HIS A 226 7.63 18.13 -15.88
N VAL A 227 6.83 18.20 -16.94
CA VAL A 227 6.55 17.07 -17.83
C VAL A 227 7.51 17.14 -19.01
N VAL A 228 8.51 16.27 -18.99
CA VAL A 228 9.60 16.26 -19.97
C VAL A 228 9.61 14.97 -20.76
N ARG A 229 10.25 14.98 -21.94
CA ARG A 229 10.51 13.75 -22.68
C ARG A 229 11.59 12.95 -21.98
N GLU A 230 11.35 11.64 -21.83
CA GLU A 230 12.36 10.74 -21.28
C GLU A 230 13.51 10.60 -22.29
N ALA A 231 14.73 10.85 -21.84
CA ALA A 231 15.89 10.58 -22.66
C ALA A 231 16.05 9.06 -22.87
N PRO A 232 16.31 8.57 -24.10
CA PRO A 232 16.53 7.15 -24.32
C PRO A 232 17.75 6.67 -23.52
N ALA A 233 17.60 5.54 -22.84
CA ALA A 233 18.70 4.92 -22.09
C ALA A 233 19.87 4.48 -22.99
N ASP A 234 19.57 4.21 -24.27
CA ASP A 234 20.54 3.88 -25.32
C ASP A 234 20.22 4.76 -26.55
N PRO A 235 21.09 5.74 -26.87
CA PRO A 235 20.87 6.66 -27.99
C PRO A 235 20.81 5.96 -29.36
N SER A 236 21.31 4.72 -29.48
CA SER A 236 21.31 3.93 -30.73
C SER A 236 19.98 3.20 -30.98
N LYS A 237 19.09 3.12 -29.98
CA LYS A 237 17.79 2.46 -30.11
C LYS A 237 16.70 3.48 -30.34
N VAL A 238 15.81 3.20 -31.30
CA VAL A 238 14.55 3.93 -31.47
C VAL A 238 13.70 3.60 -30.24
N ALA A 239 13.76 4.45 -29.21
CA ALA A 239 12.95 4.30 -28.02
C ALA A 239 11.53 4.76 -28.31
N GLU A 240 10.54 4.05 -27.78
CA GLU A 240 9.18 4.60 -27.68
C GLU A 240 9.27 5.92 -26.88
N GLU A 241 8.81 7.01 -27.49
CA GLU A 241 8.80 8.33 -26.83
C GLU A 241 7.90 8.29 -25.61
N HIS A 242 8.48 8.32 -24.43
CA HIS A 242 7.77 8.43 -23.18
C HIS A 242 7.92 9.84 -22.60
N TRP A 243 6.89 10.25 -21.89
CA TRP A 243 6.89 11.47 -21.10
C TRP A 243 7.01 11.11 -19.63
N VAL A 244 7.80 11.86 -18.88
CA VAL A 244 8.03 11.63 -17.45
C VAL A 244 7.93 12.93 -16.67
N LEU A 245 7.74 12.82 -15.36
CA LEU A 245 8.06 13.95 -14.50
C LEU A 245 9.58 14.01 -14.31
N ASP A 246 10.17 15.21 -14.34
CA ASP A 246 11.60 15.45 -14.07
C ASP A 246 11.98 15.20 -12.61
N TYR A 247 11.03 14.74 -11.79
CA TYR A 247 11.22 14.34 -10.40
C TYR A 247 10.43 13.06 -10.09
N ARG A 248 10.82 12.39 -8.99
CA ARG A 248 10.08 11.23 -8.47
C ARG A 248 9.11 11.67 -7.38
N LEU A 249 7.90 11.11 -7.38
CA LEU A 249 6.91 11.37 -6.33
C LEU A 249 7.29 10.63 -5.05
N PRO A 250 7.59 11.34 -3.95
CA PRO A 250 7.85 10.69 -2.67
C PRO A 250 6.54 10.24 -2.04
N VAL A 251 6.55 9.05 -1.46
CA VAL A 251 5.50 8.56 -0.56
C VAL A 251 6.16 8.14 0.74
N THR A 252 5.80 8.78 1.84
CA THR A 252 6.26 8.40 3.17
C THR A 252 5.26 7.41 3.76
N TRP A 253 5.76 6.25 4.18
CA TRP A 253 5.01 5.20 4.83
C TRP A 253 5.38 5.14 6.29
N VAL A 254 4.38 4.93 7.15
CA VAL A 254 4.53 4.72 8.57
C VAL A 254 4.17 3.28 8.88
N PHE A 255 5.10 2.55 9.42
CA PHE A 255 4.86 1.29 10.11
C PHE A 255 4.37 1.62 11.53
N ILE A 256 3.31 0.96 11.94
CA ILE A 256 2.78 1.00 13.29
C ILE A 256 2.62 -0.44 13.73
N GLY A 257 3.51 -0.92 14.60
CA GLY A 257 3.49 -2.26 15.17
C GLY A 257 3.08 -2.24 16.63
N TRP A 258 2.45 -3.30 17.09
CA TRP A 258 2.10 -3.48 18.51
C TRP A 258 2.06 -4.96 18.87
N ARG A 259 2.24 -5.22 20.16
CA ARG A 259 2.11 -6.57 20.70
C ARG A 259 0.74 -6.78 21.30
N THR A 260 0.20 -7.99 21.11
CA THR A 260 -1.10 -8.42 21.62
C THR A 260 -0.94 -9.25 22.90
N ASP A 261 0.25 -9.82 23.14
CA ASP A 261 0.59 -10.70 24.27
C ASP A 261 1.09 -9.93 25.53
N GLY A 262 1.02 -8.59 25.52
CA GLY A 262 1.43 -7.76 26.65
C GLY A 262 2.95 -7.56 26.79
N LYS A 263 3.79 -8.14 25.93
CA LYS A 263 5.23 -7.92 25.92
C LYS A 263 5.59 -6.60 25.23
N VAL A 264 6.86 -6.23 25.29
CA VAL A 264 7.39 -5.07 24.54
C VAL A 264 7.79 -5.52 23.14
N TRP A 265 7.55 -4.66 22.16
CA TRP A 265 8.08 -4.85 20.82
C TRP A 265 9.59 -4.61 20.84
N VAL A 266 10.38 -5.63 20.49
CA VAL A 266 11.85 -5.60 20.49
C VAL A 266 12.35 -5.73 19.06
#